data_1a49dc7fd6bf7e026f27cfaec8d189cd
#
_entry.id   1a49dc7fd6bf7e026f27cfaec8d189cd
#
_cell.length_a   1.000
_cell.length_b   1.000
_cell.length_c   1.000
_cell.angle_alpha   90.00
_cell.angle_beta   90.00
_cell.angle_gamma   90.00
#
_symmetry.space_group_name_H-M   'P 1'
#
loop_
_entity.id
_entity.type
_entity.pdbx_description
1 polymer ?
#
loop_
_entity_poly.entity_id
_entity_poly.type
_entity_poly.pdbx_seq_one_letter_code
_entity_poly.pdbx_strand_id
1 'polypeptide(L)'
;MPTSADRTARPTLMKTAIRIFELSLGEMLWSRRSVFLALLGAAPVALAGLIRFAAFAGPAALPQVNGERLDGSVLFGLMIWLLYLRFIVPVLGMFYGTSLIADEVDDKTITYLFVRPIPRGAVLVGKYLAYFVCTALLILPSVVLVYFLVVPIGGGSLGGTFPAFLTDLGMLAAGIASYGALFAWVGARLKRPLVIGLVFVFGWEPGVLLFPGYLKRATIAYYLQGLVPHAMPQDSAVSVLLQAFQEMPPVALSLAALGGVTLIGVYLAARATESREYVLEQ
;
A
#
# COMPACT_ATOMS: atom_id res chain seq x y z
N MET A 1 12.81 -46.51 -18.72
CA MET A 1 11.71 -46.50 -17.72
C MET A 1 12.18 -45.63 -16.57
N PRO A 2 11.59 -44.50 -16.28
CA PRO A 2 11.97 -43.68 -15.13
C PRO A 2 11.44 -44.36 -13.86
N THR A 3 12.32 -44.49 -12.89
CA THR A 3 12.09 -45.15 -11.60
C THR A 3 10.96 -44.45 -10.82
N SER A 4 10.13 -45.29 -10.17
CA SER A 4 8.94 -44.92 -9.40
C SER A 4 9.21 -44.01 -8.16
N ALA A 5 10.45 -43.75 -7.87
CA ALA A 5 10.89 -42.91 -6.72
C ALA A 5 10.76 -41.40 -6.94
N ASP A 6 10.58 -40.95 -8.21
CA ASP A 6 10.54 -39.50 -8.53
C ASP A 6 9.11 -38.88 -8.46
N ARG A 7 8.10 -39.68 -8.13
CA ARG A 7 6.69 -39.21 -8.08
C ARG A 7 6.19 -38.75 -6.71
N THR A 8 7.01 -38.81 -5.67
CA THR A 8 6.56 -38.56 -4.28
C THR A 8 7.26 -37.37 -3.58
N ALA A 9 8.08 -36.61 -4.27
CA ALA A 9 8.65 -35.40 -3.69
C ALA A 9 7.52 -34.35 -3.53
N ARG A 10 7.03 -34.16 -2.31
CA ARG A 10 6.11 -33.06 -1.98
C ARG A 10 6.74 -31.75 -2.46
N PRO A 11 6.04 -30.97 -3.29
CA PRO A 11 6.60 -29.72 -3.79
C PRO A 11 6.99 -28.83 -2.62
N THR A 12 8.21 -28.29 -2.64
CA THR A 12 8.69 -27.39 -1.59
C THR A 12 7.80 -26.16 -1.53
N LEU A 13 7.54 -25.63 -0.33
CA LEU A 13 6.74 -24.41 -0.07
C LEU A 13 7.07 -23.30 -1.07
N MET A 14 8.36 -23.08 -1.33
CA MET A 14 8.86 -22.03 -2.22
C MET A 14 8.41 -22.24 -3.68
N LYS A 15 8.57 -23.44 -4.25
CA LYS A 15 8.17 -23.73 -5.64
C LYS A 15 6.66 -23.58 -5.83
N THR A 16 5.89 -23.97 -4.82
CA THR A 16 4.44 -23.83 -4.83
C THR A 16 4.01 -22.37 -4.77
N ALA A 17 4.62 -21.61 -3.87
CA ALA A 17 4.33 -20.17 -3.73
C ALA A 17 4.66 -19.40 -5.01
N ILE A 18 5.76 -19.70 -5.70
CA ILE A 18 6.14 -19.06 -6.97
C ILE A 18 5.11 -19.37 -8.07
N ARG A 19 4.66 -20.62 -8.22
CA ARG A 19 3.63 -20.96 -9.22
C ARG A 19 2.30 -20.26 -8.95
N ILE A 20 1.91 -20.16 -7.67
CA ILE A 20 0.69 -19.45 -7.29
C ILE A 20 0.86 -17.96 -7.55
N PHE A 21 2.03 -17.40 -7.25
CA PHE A 21 2.36 -16.02 -7.57
C PHE A 21 2.17 -15.70 -9.07
N GLU A 22 2.73 -16.51 -9.97
CA GLU A 22 2.62 -16.30 -11.42
C GLU A 22 1.17 -16.32 -11.90
N LEU A 23 0.39 -17.32 -11.43
CA LEU A 23 -1.04 -17.44 -11.78
C LEU A 23 -1.84 -16.24 -11.22
N SER A 24 -1.68 -15.93 -9.94
CA SER A 24 -2.41 -14.84 -9.29
C SER A 24 -2.04 -13.46 -9.83
N LEU A 25 -0.78 -13.25 -10.21
CA LEU A 25 -0.35 -11.99 -10.83
C LEU A 25 -1.05 -11.78 -12.17
N GLY A 26 -1.14 -12.83 -13.01
CA GLY A 26 -1.88 -12.78 -14.28
C GLY A 26 -3.37 -12.46 -14.07
N GLU A 27 -4.03 -13.14 -13.13
CA GLU A 27 -5.43 -12.90 -12.80
C GLU A 27 -5.66 -11.48 -12.27
N MET A 28 -4.79 -10.99 -11.39
CA MET A 28 -4.89 -9.65 -10.82
C MET A 28 -4.72 -8.55 -11.87
N LEU A 29 -3.76 -8.68 -12.79
CA LEU A 29 -3.50 -7.68 -13.82
C LEU A 29 -4.63 -7.56 -14.85
N TRP A 30 -5.32 -8.67 -15.18
CA TRP A 30 -6.39 -8.70 -16.17
C TRP A 30 -7.80 -8.68 -15.56
N SER A 31 -7.91 -8.45 -14.24
CA SER A 31 -9.20 -8.38 -13.57
C SER A 31 -9.86 -7.00 -13.73
N ARG A 32 -11.18 -6.91 -13.52
CA ARG A 32 -11.89 -5.62 -13.44
C ARG A 32 -11.37 -4.73 -12.30
N ARG A 33 -10.73 -5.34 -11.29
CA ARG A 33 -10.13 -4.63 -10.16
C ARG A 33 -8.86 -3.88 -10.56
N SER A 34 -8.11 -4.38 -11.53
CA SER A 34 -6.92 -3.67 -12.05
C SER A 34 -7.30 -2.36 -12.74
N VAL A 35 -8.48 -2.27 -13.34
CA VAL A 35 -9.00 -1.01 -13.88
C VAL A 35 -9.24 0.01 -12.76
N PHE A 36 -9.84 -0.42 -11.63
CA PHE A 36 -10.01 0.46 -10.47
C PHE A 36 -8.66 0.91 -9.90
N LEU A 37 -7.69 0.01 -9.82
CA LEU A 37 -6.34 0.29 -9.35
C LEU A 37 -5.62 1.27 -10.28
N ALA A 38 -5.75 1.06 -11.60
CA ALA A 38 -5.19 1.96 -12.61
C ALA A 38 -5.84 3.35 -12.57
N LEU A 39 -7.16 3.44 -12.39
CA LEU A 39 -7.87 4.70 -12.20
C LEU A 39 -7.41 5.44 -10.94
N LEU A 40 -7.25 4.71 -9.83
CA LEU A 40 -6.80 5.28 -8.58
C LEU A 40 -5.35 5.79 -8.67
N GLY A 41 -4.46 5.06 -9.38
CA GLY A 41 -3.10 5.49 -9.67
C GLY A 41 -3.02 6.62 -10.70
N ALA A 42 -3.97 6.69 -11.64
CA ALA A 42 -4.04 7.75 -12.65
C ALA A 42 -4.54 9.09 -12.08
N ALA A 43 -5.35 9.07 -11.02
CA ALA A 43 -5.90 10.29 -10.43
C ALA A 43 -4.83 11.31 -9.98
N PRO A 44 -3.76 10.92 -9.23
CA PRO A 44 -2.68 11.85 -8.92
C PRO A 44 -1.91 12.34 -10.15
N VAL A 45 -1.75 11.48 -11.17
CA VAL A 45 -1.08 11.87 -12.42
C VAL A 45 -1.92 12.89 -13.18
N ALA A 46 -3.24 12.70 -13.26
CA ALA A 46 -4.15 13.66 -13.86
C ALA A 46 -4.12 15.01 -13.11
N LEU A 47 -4.13 14.96 -11.76
CA LEU A 47 -4.01 16.17 -10.95
C LEU A 47 -2.65 16.87 -11.18
N ALA A 48 -1.55 16.13 -11.24
CA ALA A 48 -0.23 16.65 -11.55
C ALA A 48 -0.20 17.32 -12.95
N GLY A 49 -0.84 16.68 -13.94
CA GLY A 49 -1.00 17.24 -15.29
C GLY A 49 -1.78 18.54 -15.29
N LEU A 50 -2.88 18.62 -14.52
CA LEU A 50 -3.67 19.85 -14.37
C LEU A 50 -2.85 20.98 -13.72
N ILE A 51 -2.11 20.68 -12.65
CA ILE A 51 -1.21 21.64 -11.99
C ILE A 51 -0.13 22.13 -12.98
N ARG A 52 0.44 21.20 -13.76
CA ARG A 52 1.43 21.55 -14.78
C ARG A 52 0.86 22.42 -15.87
N PHE A 53 -0.36 22.12 -16.33
CA PHE A 53 -1.07 22.93 -17.31
C PHE A 53 -1.39 24.34 -16.77
N ALA A 54 -1.87 24.44 -15.53
CA ALA A 54 -2.10 25.72 -14.85
C ALA A 54 -0.80 26.55 -14.76
N ALA A 55 0.33 25.91 -14.48
CA ALA A 55 1.63 26.57 -14.46
C ALA A 55 2.02 27.22 -15.80
N PHE A 56 1.61 26.65 -16.93
CA PHE A 56 1.79 27.25 -18.26
C PHE A 56 0.87 28.46 -18.49
N ALA A 57 -0.32 28.49 -17.90
CA ALA A 57 -1.25 29.60 -18.00
C ALA A 57 -0.76 30.86 -17.26
N GLY A 58 0.21 30.72 -16.40
CA GLY A 58 0.88 31.81 -15.70
C GLY A 58 1.00 31.58 -14.19
N PRO A 59 1.91 32.31 -13.55
CA PRO A 59 2.22 32.10 -12.14
C PRO A 59 1.05 32.41 -11.18
N ALA A 60 0.05 33.18 -11.63
CA ALA A 60 -1.15 33.46 -10.84
C ALA A 60 -2.10 32.25 -10.69
N ALA A 61 -1.98 31.25 -11.58
CA ALA A 61 -2.81 30.04 -11.55
C ALA A 61 -2.26 28.94 -10.63
N LEU A 62 -1.05 29.13 -10.09
CA LEU A 62 -0.44 28.14 -9.17
C LEU A 62 -1.06 28.26 -7.76
N PRO A 63 -1.16 27.15 -7.03
CA PRO A 63 -1.60 27.15 -5.65
C PRO A 63 -0.72 28.06 -4.78
N GLN A 64 -1.34 28.92 -4.02
CA GLN A 64 -0.68 29.81 -3.07
C GLN A 64 -1.18 29.49 -1.66
N VAL A 65 -0.27 29.47 -0.71
CA VAL A 65 -0.58 29.34 0.72
C VAL A 65 0.00 30.54 1.43
N ASN A 66 -0.84 31.29 2.15
CA ASN A 66 -0.48 32.54 2.82
C ASN A 66 0.18 33.60 1.90
N GLY A 67 -0.17 33.63 0.61
CA GLY A 67 0.40 34.57 -0.36
C GLY A 67 1.76 34.14 -0.94
N GLU A 68 2.37 33.07 -0.45
CA GLU A 68 3.58 32.46 -1.02
C GLU A 68 3.21 31.35 -2.01
N ARG A 69 3.95 31.29 -3.10
CA ARG A 69 3.79 30.24 -4.11
C ARG A 69 4.45 28.96 -3.61
N LEU A 70 3.74 27.85 -3.75
CA LEU A 70 4.30 26.55 -3.42
C LEU A 70 5.26 26.10 -4.52
N ASP A 71 6.49 25.82 -4.15
CA ASP A 71 7.46 25.19 -5.03
C ASP A 71 7.01 23.78 -5.44
N GLY A 72 7.42 23.34 -6.64
CA GLY A 72 7.07 22.03 -7.15
C GLY A 72 7.49 20.87 -6.23
N SER A 73 8.61 21.01 -5.52
CA SER A 73 9.06 20.01 -4.52
C SER A 73 8.11 19.89 -3.33
N VAL A 74 7.57 21.02 -2.86
CA VAL A 74 6.58 21.06 -1.77
C VAL A 74 5.24 20.47 -2.23
N LEU A 75 4.80 20.83 -3.44
CA LEU A 75 3.59 20.27 -4.05
C LEU A 75 3.71 18.76 -4.22
N PHE A 76 4.85 18.26 -4.68
CA PHE A 76 5.11 16.83 -4.78
C PHE A 76 5.05 16.14 -3.41
N GLY A 77 5.71 16.69 -2.38
CA GLY A 77 5.67 16.17 -1.02
C GLY A 77 4.24 16.11 -0.46
N LEU A 78 3.41 17.14 -0.69
CA LEU A 78 2.00 17.16 -0.31
C LEU A 78 1.19 16.08 -1.04
N MET A 79 1.44 15.88 -2.33
CA MET A 79 0.78 14.82 -3.10
C MET A 79 1.18 13.42 -2.59
N ILE A 80 2.46 13.18 -2.31
CA ILE A 80 2.91 11.92 -1.70
C ILE A 80 2.21 11.69 -0.37
N TRP A 81 2.18 12.71 0.48
CA TRP A 81 1.63 12.55 1.82
C TRP A 81 0.10 12.41 1.84
N LEU A 82 -0.64 13.31 1.16
CA LEU A 82 -2.10 13.32 1.20
C LEU A 82 -2.73 12.25 0.32
N LEU A 83 -2.29 12.16 -0.96
CA LEU A 83 -2.93 11.29 -1.92
C LEU A 83 -2.43 9.86 -1.82
N TYR A 84 -1.10 9.67 -1.88
CA TYR A 84 -0.56 8.31 -1.89
C TYR A 84 -0.58 7.67 -0.50
N LEU A 85 -0.01 8.35 0.50
CA LEU A 85 0.21 7.75 1.81
C LEU A 85 -1.07 7.65 2.64
N ARG A 86 -1.89 8.72 2.62
CA ARG A 86 -3.11 8.81 3.43
C ARG A 86 -4.33 8.18 2.78
N PHE A 87 -4.36 8.09 1.47
CA PHE A 87 -5.54 7.63 0.76
C PHE A 87 -5.27 6.39 -0.09
N ILE A 88 -4.40 6.47 -1.10
CA ILE A 88 -4.26 5.41 -2.10
C ILE A 88 -3.72 4.12 -1.49
N VAL A 89 -2.61 4.19 -0.76
CA VAL A 89 -1.94 3.00 -0.21
C VAL A 89 -2.81 2.25 0.80
N PRO A 90 -3.44 2.91 1.82
CA PRO A 90 -4.34 2.23 2.73
C PRO A 90 -5.58 1.64 2.03
N VAL A 91 -6.18 2.39 1.10
CA VAL A 91 -7.36 1.92 0.34
C VAL A 91 -7.02 0.70 -0.50
N LEU A 92 -5.89 0.69 -1.22
CA LEU A 92 -5.46 -0.45 -2.01
C LEU A 92 -5.11 -1.65 -1.13
N GLY A 93 -4.40 -1.42 -0.03
CA GLY A 93 -4.14 -2.46 0.97
C GLY A 93 -5.42 -3.09 1.47
N MET A 94 -6.43 -2.27 1.79
CA MET A 94 -7.73 -2.73 2.23
C MET A 94 -8.44 -3.56 1.15
N PHE A 95 -8.63 -3.01 -0.05
CA PHE A 95 -9.40 -3.70 -1.11
C PHE A 95 -8.73 -5.00 -1.57
N TYR A 96 -7.44 -4.98 -1.83
CA TYR A 96 -6.72 -6.15 -2.32
C TYR A 96 -6.27 -7.10 -1.21
N GLY A 97 -5.79 -6.55 -0.08
CA GLY A 97 -5.37 -7.37 1.05
C GLY A 97 -6.52 -8.22 1.60
N THR A 98 -7.70 -7.62 1.80
CA THR A 98 -8.88 -8.37 2.28
C THR A 98 -9.36 -9.42 1.29
N SER A 99 -9.23 -9.17 -0.01
CA SER A 99 -9.73 -10.06 -1.05
C SER A 99 -8.85 -11.29 -1.31
N LEU A 100 -7.60 -11.30 -0.82
CA LEU A 100 -6.67 -12.40 -1.10
C LEU A 100 -7.21 -13.79 -0.75
N ILE A 101 -8.03 -13.89 0.28
CA ILE A 101 -8.68 -15.14 0.72
C ILE A 101 -10.21 -15.01 0.71
N ALA A 102 -10.77 -13.83 1.03
CA ALA A 102 -12.21 -13.65 1.14
C ALA A 102 -12.94 -13.99 -0.16
N ASP A 103 -12.38 -13.62 -1.32
CA ASP A 103 -12.97 -13.93 -2.62
C ASP A 103 -13.07 -15.44 -2.86
N GLU A 104 -12.03 -16.20 -2.53
CA GLU A 104 -12.03 -17.66 -2.68
C GLU A 104 -13.09 -18.33 -1.79
N VAL A 105 -13.40 -17.72 -0.65
CA VAL A 105 -14.46 -18.19 0.25
C VAL A 105 -15.82 -17.86 -0.35
N ASP A 106 -16.00 -16.63 -0.83
CA ASP A 106 -17.27 -16.15 -1.40
C ASP A 106 -17.61 -16.88 -2.71
N ASP A 107 -16.62 -17.15 -3.57
CA ASP A 107 -16.77 -17.88 -4.83
C ASP A 107 -16.88 -19.41 -4.64
N LYS A 108 -16.80 -19.90 -3.38
CA LYS A 108 -16.79 -21.34 -3.05
C LYS A 108 -15.65 -22.13 -3.73
N THR A 109 -14.63 -21.46 -4.23
CA THR A 109 -13.46 -22.08 -4.92
C THR A 109 -12.41 -22.60 -3.97
N ILE A 110 -12.46 -22.16 -2.72
CA ILE A 110 -11.50 -22.53 -1.67
C ILE A 110 -11.39 -24.05 -1.47
N THR A 111 -12.48 -24.80 -1.67
CA THR A 111 -12.50 -26.26 -1.55
C THR A 111 -11.62 -26.92 -2.59
N TYR A 112 -11.65 -26.46 -3.84
CA TYR A 112 -10.81 -26.98 -4.93
C TYR A 112 -9.34 -26.70 -4.70
N LEU A 113 -9.03 -25.56 -4.08
CA LEU A 113 -7.67 -25.16 -3.75
C LEU A 113 -7.06 -26.05 -2.65
N PHE A 114 -7.89 -26.49 -1.70
CA PHE A 114 -7.46 -27.24 -0.52
C PHE A 114 -7.53 -28.78 -0.68
N VAL A 115 -8.17 -29.29 -1.72
CA VAL A 115 -8.15 -30.72 -2.08
C VAL A 115 -6.79 -31.14 -2.68
N ARG A 116 -6.04 -30.20 -3.24
CA ARG A 116 -4.68 -30.46 -3.73
C ARG A 116 -3.70 -30.59 -2.54
N PRO A 117 -2.67 -31.44 -2.60
CA PRO A 117 -1.66 -31.59 -1.55
C PRO A 117 -0.68 -30.41 -1.53
N ILE A 118 -1.22 -29.20 -1.39
CA ILE A 118 -0.50 -27.93 -1.39
C ILE A 118 -0.58 -27.35 0.03
N PRO A 119 0.54 -26.92 0.65
CA PRO A 119 0.49 -26.22 1.92
C PRO A 119 -0.32 -24.93 1.81
N ARG A 120 -1.37 -24.81 2.62
CA ARG A 120 -2.30 -23.68 2.58
C ARG A 120 -1.60 -22.33 2.77
N GLY A 121 -0.60 -22.28 3.65
CA GLY A 121 0.22 -21.09 3.86
C GLY A 121 0.98 -20.63 2.61
N ALA A 122 1.42 -21.57 1.74
CA ALA A 122 2.09 -21.24 0.48
C ALA A 122 1.14 -20.52 -0.52
N VAL A 123 -0.15 -20.86 -0.47
CA VAL A 123 -1.17 -20.19 -1.30
C VAL A 123 -1.26 -18.72 -0.91
N LEU A 124 -1.40 -18.43 0.39
CA LEU A 124 -1.49 -17.06 0.87
C LEU A 124 -0.22 -16.26 0.54
N VAL A 125 0.97 -16.82 0.80
CA VAL A 125 2.23 -16.12 0.52
C VAL A 125 2.37 -15.82 -0.97
N GLY A 126 2.02 -16.76 -1.85
CA GLY A 126 2.04 -16.55 -3.31
C GLY A 126 1.11 -15.42 -3.74
N LYS A 127 -0.14 -15.43 -3.26
CA LYS A 127 -1.12 -14.38 -3.53
C LYS A 127 -0.72 -13.03 -2.95
N TYR A 128 -0.16 -13.00 -1.75
CA TYR A 128 0.34 -11.77 -1.14
C TYR A 128 1.49 -11.15 -1.95
N LEU A 129 2.41 -11.96 -2.43
CA LEU A 129 3.49 -11.50 -3.30
C LEU A 129 2.93 -10.97 -4.64
N ALA A 130 1.93 -11.65 -5.22
CA ALA A 130 1.26 -11.18 -6.44
C ALA A 130 0.57 -9.83 -6.22
N TYR A 131 -0.14 -9.67 -5.10
CA TYR A 131 -0.71 -8.39 -4.69
C TYR A 131 0.35 -7.30 -4.59
N PHE A 132 1.44 -7.56 -3.84
CA PHE A 132 2.49 -6.58 -3.63
C PHE A 132 3.11 -6.11 -4.96
N VAL A 133 3.49 -7.05 -5.82
CA VAL A 133 4.09 -6.74 -7.12
C VAL A 133 3.11 -6.03 -8.04
N CYS A 134 1.86 -6.51 -8.13
CA CYS A 134 0.82 -5.88 -8.95
C CYS A 134 0.56 -4.43 -8.52
N THR A 135 0.38 -4.21 -7.22
CA THR A 135 0.11 -2.87 -6.68
C THR A 135 1.32 -1.94 -6.84
N ALA A 136 2.52 -2.44 -6.55
CA ALA A 136 3.76 -1.67 -6.72
C ALA A 136 3.99 -1.30 -8.19
N LEU A 137 3.78 -2.23 -9.12
CA LEU A 137 3.95 -2.00 -10.56
C LEU A 137 3.01 -0.92 -11.11
N LEU A 138 1.84 -0.75 -10.51
CA LEU A 138 0.88 0.26 -10.95
C LEU A 138 1.07 1.61 -10.23
N ILE A 139 1.39 1.58 -8.95
CA ILE A 139 1.50 2.82 -8.15
C ILE A 139 2.87 3.48 -8.27
N LEU A 140 3.97 2.73 -8.19
CA LEU A 140 5.29 3.36 -8.24
C LEU A 140 5.56 4.10 -9.56
N PRO A 141 5.18 3.59 -10.76
CA PRO A 141 5.31 4.39 -11.99
C PRO A 141 4.45 5.64 -12.00
N SER A 142 3.26 5.63 -11.37
CA SER A 142 2.44 6.84 -11.25
C SER A 142 3.14 7.92 -10.42
N VAL A 143 3.82 7.51 -9.33
CA VAL A 143 4.65 8.42 -8.51
C VAL A 143 5.80 9.01 -9.31
N VAL A 144 6.46 8.19 -10.14
CA VAL A 144 7.53 8.65 -11.05
C VAL A 144 7.00 9.71 -12.01
N LEU A 145 5.81 9.49 -12.61
CA LEU A 145 5.20 10.47 -13.51
C LEU A 145 4.87 11.77 -12.78
N VAL A 146 4.28 11.69 -11.58
CA VAL A 146 3.97 12.87 -10.75
C VAL A 146 5.25 13.65 -10.42
N TYR A 147 6.33 12.95 -10.08
CA TYR A 147 7.63 13.58 -9.80
C TYR A 147 8.13 14.44 -10.97
N PHE A 148 8.15 13.87 -12.18
CA PHE A 148 8.61 14.59 -13.37
C PHE A 148 7.66 15.72 -13.82
N LEU A 149 6.37 15.60 -13.52
CA LEU A 149 5.39 16.63 -13.86
C LEU A 149 5.43 17.82 -12.89
N VAL A 150 5.57 17.56 -11.60
CA VAL A 150 5.34 18.57 -10.55
C VAL A 150 6.65 19.21 -10.07
N VAL A 151 7.71 18.47 -9.83
CA VAL A 151 8.95 19.00 -9.24
C VAL A 151 9.57 20.15 -10.05
N PRO A 152 9.58 20.14 -11.41
CA PRO A 152 10.14 21.25 -12.17
C PRO A 152 9.34 22.57 -12.11
N ILE A 153 8.17 22.58 -11.48
CA ILE A 153 7.36 23.79 -11.34
C ILE A 153 8.03 24.74 -10.33
N GLY A 154 8.13 26.01 -10.68
CA GLY A 154 8.75 27.02 -9.81
C GLY A 154 10.28 26.97 -9.73
N GLY A 155 10.94 26.24 -10.64
CA GLY A 155 12.42 26.15 -10.66
C GLY A 155 13.01 25.00 -9.81
N GLY A 156 12.17 24.05 -9.37
CA GLY A 156 12.60 22.87 -8.62
C GLY A 156 13.64 22.05 -9.37
N SER A 157 14.69 21.65 -8.67
CA SER A 157 15.80 20.84 -9.20
C SER A 157 15.50 19.37 -9.07
N LEU A 158 15.30 18.66 -10.19
CA LEU A 158 15.13 17.19 -10.20
C LEU A 158 16.31 16.46 -9.56
N GLY A 159 17.54 16.90 -9.84
CA GLY A 159 18.74 16.25 -9.29
C GLY A 159 18.87 16.43 -7.78
N GLY A 160 18.53 17.60 -7.24
CA GLY A 160 18.61 17.88 -5.82
C GLY A 160 17.57 17.11 -4.98
N THR A 161 16.40 16.84 -5.55
CA THR A 161 15.30 16.12 -4.87
C THR A 161 15.30 14.61 -5.13
N PHE A 162 16.17 14.11 -6.00
CA PHE A 162 16.22 12.71 -6.39
C PHE A 162 16.45 11.72 -5.23
N PRO A 163 17.37 11.98 -4.27
CA PRO A 163 17.51 11.09 -3.11
C PRO A 163 16.24 11.00 -2.24
N ALA A 164 15.55 12.14 -2.04
CA ALA A 164 14.28 12.19 -1.34
C ALA A 164 13.19 11.39 -2.09
N PHE A 165 13.12 11.52 -3.40
CA PHE A 165 12.22 10.75 -4.25
C PHE A 165 12.45 9.23 -4.14
N LEU A 166 13.69 8.75 -4.10
CA LEU A 166 13.98 7.32 -3.88
C LEU A 166 13.50 6.85 -2.51
N THR A 167 13.63 7.69 -1.49
CA THR A 167 13.10 7.41 -0.14
C THR A 167 11.58 7.31 -0.16
N ASP A 168 10.89 8.21 -0.89
CA ASP A 168 9.44 8.15 -1.06
C ASP A 168 8.97 6.85 -1.73
N LEU A 169 9.66 6.39 -2.78
CA LEU A 169 9.35 5.10 -3.42
C LEU A 169 9.51 3.93 -2.45
N GLY A 170 10.59 3.91 -1.67
CA GLY A 170 10.83 2.90 -0.64
C GLY A 170 9.76 2.92 0.46
N MET A 171 9.38 4.11 0.92
CA MET A 171 8.35 4.32 1.91
C MET A 171 6.98 3.83 1.41
N LEU A 172 6.61 4.17 0.18
CA LEU A 172 5.36 3.72 -0.42
C LEU A 172 5.33 2.20 -0.59
N ALA A 173 6.45 1.59 -1.02
CA ALA A 173 6.57 0.14 -1.09
C ALA A 173 6.40 -0.53 0.29
N ALA A 174 7.01 0.04 1.35
CA ALA A 174 6.83 -0.42 2.72
C ALA A 174 5.38 -0.26 3.19
N GLY A 175 4.71 0.83 2.82
CA GLY A 175 3.29 1.06 3.08
C GLY A 175 2.40 0.02 2.41
N ILE A 176 2.59 -0.23 1.10
CA ILE A 176 1.87 -1.26 0.34
C ILE A 176 2.04 -2.62 1.03
N ALA A 177 3.27 -2.99 1.42
CA ALA A 177 3.53 -4.24 2.11
C ALA A 177 2.80 -4.32 3.45
N SER A 178 2.92 -3.30 4.30
CA SER A 178 2.38 -3.32 5.67
C SER A 178 0.84 -3.33 5.68
N TYR A 179 0.19 -2.45 4.91
CA TYR A 179 -1.28 -2.44 4.81
C TYR A 179 -1.80 -3.73 4.18
N GLY A 180 -1.14 -4.23 3.11
CA GLY A 180 -1.52 -5.49 2.50
C GLY A 180 -1.43 -6.68 3.45
N ALA A 181 -0.38 -6.75 4.27
CA ALA A 181 -0.21 -7.81 5.26
C ALA A 181 -1.26 -7.75 6.38
N LEU A 182 -1.53 -6.55 6.89
CA LEU A 182 -2.58 -6.33 7.89
C LEU A 182 -3.95 -6.78 7.35
N PHE A 183 -4.30 -6.33 6.15
CA PHE A 183 -5.60 -6.63 5.56
C PHE A 183 -5.71 -8.06 5.02
N ALA A 184 -4.59 -8.71 4.64
CA ALA A 184 -4.57 -10.14 4.37
C ALA A 184 -4.96 -10.96 5.61
N TRP A 185 -4.45 -10.57 6.79
CA TRP A 185 -4.86 -11.21 8.04
C TRP A 185 -6.34 -10.92 8.38
N VAL A 186 -6.79 -9.67 8.22
CA VAL A 186 -8.21 -9.28 8.40
C VAL A 186 -9.12 -10.11 7.48
N GLY A 187 -8.75 -10.25 6.18
CA GLY A 187 -9.48 -11.03 5.19
C GLY A 187 -9.55 -12.52 5.53
N ALA A 188 -8.44 -13.09 6.03
CA ALA A 188 -8.40 -14.49 6.43
C ALA A 188 -9.17 -14.78 7.73
N ARG A 189 -9.37 -13.79 8.62
CA ARG A 189 -9.93 -14.00 9.96
C ARG A 189 -11.39 -13.57 10.11
N LEU A 190 -11.85 -12.53 9.42
CA LEU A 190 -13.11 -11.87 9.69
C LEU A 190 -14.16 -12.19 8.61
N LYS A 191 -15.47 -12.20 9.01
CA LYS A 191 -16.59 -12.50 8.10
C LYS A 191 -16.92 -11.34 7.14
N ARG A 192 -16.65 -10.09 7.54
CA ARG A 192 -16.90 -8.88 6.73
C ARG A 192 -15.65 -8.01 6.69
N PRO A 193 -14.59 -8.47 6.00
CA PRO A 193 -13.28 -7.84 6.09
C PRO A 193 -13.25 -6.43 5.50
N LEU A 194 -14.00 -6.16 4.42
CA LEU A 194 -14.07 -4.84 3.79
C LEU A 194 -14.68 -3.78 4.71
N VAL A 195 -15.74 -4.11 5.43
CA VAL A 195 -16.40 -3.16 6.36
C VAL A 195 -15.44 -2.77 7.48
N ILE A 196 -14.74 -3.76 8.05
CA ILE A 196 -13.77 -3.54 9.12
C ILE A 196 -12.58 -2.75 8.59
N GLY A 197 -12.12 -3.05 7.38
CA GLY A 197 -11.06 -2.31 6.71
C GLY A 197 -11.44 -0.85 6.48
N LEU A 198 -12.67 -0.58 6.07
CA LEU A 198 -13.18 0.78 5.85
C LEU A 198 -13.22 1.58 7.15
N VAL A 199 -13.71 0.97 8.25
CA VAL A 199 -13.69 1.61 9.58
C VAL A 199 -12.25 1.86 10.04
N PHE A 200 -11.32 0.94 9.74
CA PHE A 200 -9.92 1.12 10.10
C PHE A 200 -9.27 2.26 9.31
N VAL A 201 -9.38 2.27 7.98
CA VAL A 201 -8.73 3.26 7.11
C VAL A 201 -9.30 4.66 7.30
N PHE A 202 -10.62 4.80 7.38
CA PHE A 202 -11.28 6.12 7.44
C PHE A 202 -11.68 6.54 8.86
N GLY A 203 -11.74 5.63 9.80
CA GLY A 203 -12.10 5.92 11.21
C GLY A 203 -10.89 5.88 12.14
N TRP A 204 -10.25 4.71 12.26
CA TRP A 204 -9.17 4.50 13.22
C TRP A 204 -7.88 5.27 12.86
N GLU A 205 -7.37 5.13 11.65
CA GLU A 205 -6.12 5.75 11.21
C GLU A 205 -6.14 7.28 11.35
N PRO A 206 -7.13 8.01 10.79
CA PRO A 206 -7.21 9.46 10.99
C PRO A 206 -7.66 9.83 12.39
N GLY A 207 -8.57 9.06 13.01
CA GLY A 207 -9.12 9.35 14.31
C GLY A 207 -8.07 9.34 15.41
N VAL A 208 -7.22 8.31 15.43
CA VAL A 208 -6.18 8.15 16.46
C VAL A 208 -5.15 9.29 16.40
N LEU A 209 -4.91 9.88 15.24
CA LEU A 209 -3.99 10.99 15.10
C LEU A 209 -4.47 12.29 15.77
N LEU A 210 -5.79 12.41 15.99
CA LEU A 210 -6.37 13.55 16.70
C LEU A 210 -6.21 13.45 18.22
N PHE A 211 -5.88 12.25 18.75
CA PHE A 211 -5.68 12.07 20.18
C PHE A 211 -4.21 12.22 20.55
N PRO A 212 -3.90 13.05 21.55
CA PRO A 212 -2.52 13.17 22.07
C PRO A 212 -2.13 11.85 22.78
N GLY A 213 -0.84 11.49 22.68
CA GLY A 213 -0.26 10.38 23.46
C GLY A 213 0.14 9.15 22.64
N TYR A 214 0.27 8.03 23.33
CA TYR A 214 0.85 6.78 22.79
C TYR A 214 -0.01 6.04 21.76
N LEU A 215 -1.30 6.37 21.63
CA LEU A 215 -2.23 5.74 20.69
C LEU A 215 -1.76 5.87 19.23
N LYS A 216 -1.06 6.95 18.87
CA LYS A 216 -0.48 7.16 17.53
C LYS A 216 0.42 6.00 17.10
N ARG A 217 1.12 5.36 18.05
CA ARG A 217 2.02 4.21 17.78
C ARG A 217 1.27 2.95 17.34
N ALA A 218 -0.05 2.90 17.45
CA ALA A 218 -0.87 1.79 16.99
C ALA A 218 -1.34 1.93 15.53
N THR A 219 -0.83 2.93 14.80
CA THR A 219 -1.17 3.16 13.39
C THR A 219 0.03 2.94 12.47
N ILE A 220 -0.23 2.42 11.27
CA ILE A 220 0.80 2.25 10.25
C ILE A 220 1.24 3.63 9.74
N ALA A 221 0.29 4.56 9.57
CA ALA A 221 0.56 5.91 9.11
C ALA A 221 1.58 6.65 9.98
N TYR A 222 1.59 6.44 11.29
CA TYR A 222 2.57 7.03 12.20
C TYR A 222 4.02 6.64 11.84
N TYR A 223 4.26 5.36 11.58
CA TYR A 223 5.60 4.89 11.21
C TYR A 223 5.99 5.30 9.79
N LEU A 224 5.04 5.36 8.87
CA LEU A 224 5.31 5.85 7.52
C LEU A 224 5.69 7.34 7.53
N GLN A 225 5.09 8.15 8.40
CA GLN A 225 5.47 9.55 8.56
C GLN A 225 6.92 9.73 9.01
N GLY A 226 7.45 8.83 9.84
CA GLY A 226 8.86 8.86 10.26
C GLY A 226 9.85 8.60 9.12
N LEU A 227 9.39 8.18 7.96
CA LEU A 227 10.21 7.93 6.76
C LEU A 227 10.11 9.07 5.72
N VAL A 228 9.20 10.05 5.90
CA VAL A 228 9.01 11.13 4.94
C VAL A 228 10.25 12.02 4.88
N PRO A 229 10.92 12.16 3.72
CA PRO A 229 12.17 12.91 3.60
C PRO A 229 11.96 14.42 3.46
N HIS A 230 10.73 14.86 3.18
CA HIS A 230 10.43 16.27 2.89
C HIS A 230 10.17 17.03 4.17
N ALA A 231 10.98 18.07 4.42
CA ALA A 231 10.69 19.08 5.43
C ALA A 231 9.38 19.79 5.02
N MET A 232 8.35 19.66 5.86
CA MET A 232 7.10 20.38 5.60
C MET A 232 7.27 21.86 5.97
N PRO A 233 6.66 22.79 5.18
CA PRO A 233 6.73 24.21 5.47
C PRO A 233 6.18 24.47 6.88
N GLN A 234 7.02 25.05 7.76
CA GLN A 234 6.65 25.30 9.16
C GLN A 234 5.68 26.48 9.33
N ASP A 235 5.57 27.35 8.34
CA ASP A 235 4.85 28.62 8.43
C ASP A 235 3.49 28.65 7.69
N SER A 236 2.94 27.51 7.28
CA SER A 236 1.66 27.47 6.57
C SER A 236 0.50 27.02 7.47
N ALA A 237 -0.76 27.37 7.07
CA ALA A 237 -1.98 26.86 7.73
C ALA A 237 -2.02 25.31 7.80
N VAL A 238 -1.22 24.64 6.96
CA VAL A 238 -0.95 23.21 6.98
C VAL A 238 -0.13 22.84 8.23
N SER A 239 0.69 23.76 8.78
CA SER A 239 1.48 23.51 9.98
C SER A 239 0.63 23.29 11.23
N VAL A 240 -0.55 23.89 11.32
CA VAL A 240 -1.48 23.68 12.44
C VAL A 240 -2.03 22.25 12.43
N LEU A 241 -2.35 21.71 11.27
CA LEU A 241 -2.69 20.29 11.11
C LEU A 241 -1.49 19.39 11.38
N LEU A 242 -0.27 19.85 11.08
CA LEU A 242 0.98 19.10 11.24
C LEU A 242 1.56 19.19 12.67
N GLN A 243 1.22 20.20 13.47
CA GLN A 243 1.60 20.27 14.89
C GLN A 243 1.07 19.07 15.69
N ALA A 244 -0.06 18.48 15.26
CA ALA A 244 -0.51 17.19 15.80
C ALA A 244 0.46 16.03 15.53
N PHE A 245 1.44 16.20 14.63
CA PHE A 245 2.39 15.19 14.16
C PHE A 245 3.85 15.46 14.61
N GLN A 246 4.08 16.34 15.57
CA GLN A 246 5.43 16.78 15.98
C GLN A 246 6.34 15.69 16.55
N GLU A 247 5.79 14.53 16.95
CA GLU A 247 6.60 13.39 17.39
C GLU A 247 6.76 12.39 16.24
N MET A 248 7.71 12.64 15.35
CA MET A 248 8.06 11.66 14.32
C MET A 248 8.91 10.54 14.92
N PRO A 249 8.57 9.27 14.67
CA PRO A 249 9.40 8.16 15.13
C PRO A 249 10.74 8.15 14.39
N PRO A 250 11.83 7.69 15.03
CA PRO A 250 13.12 7.53 14.36
C PRO A 250 13.01 6.51 13.23
N VAL A 251 13.75 6.73 12.13
CA VAL A 251 13.71 5.92 10.91
C VAL A 251 13.90 4.42 11.20
N ALA A 252 14.86 4.08 12.07
CA ALA A 252 15.12 2.69 12.45
C ALA A 252 13.90 2.03 13.11
N LEU A 253 13.20 2.74 14.00
CA LEU A 253 11.99 2.24 14.65
C LEU A 253 10.85 2.08 13.62
N SER A 254 10.72 3.03 12.70
CA SER A 254 9.71 2.98 11.63
C SER A 254 9.91 1.76 10.74
N LEU A 255 11.13 1.52 10.27
CA LEU A 255 11.46 0.35 9.45
C LEU A 255 11.23 -0.96 10.21
N ALA A 256 11.65 -1.03 11.47
CA ALA A 256 11.44 -2.21 12.31
C ALA A 256 9.95 -2.48 12.55
N ALA A 257 9.15 -1.45 12.82
CA ALA A 257 7.72 -1.58 13.03
C ALA A 257 6.98 -2.02 11.75
N LEU A 258 7.25 -1.37 10.61
CA LEU A 258 6.64 -1.72 9.32
C LEU A 258 7.05 -3.14 8.88
N GLY A 259 8.32 -3.51 9.01
CA GLY A 259 8.79 -4.87 8.78
C GLY A 259 8.12 -5.87 9.70
N GLY A 260 8.00 -5.55 10.99
CA GLY A 260 7.30 -6.36 11.99
C GLY A 260 5.82 -6.57 11.63
N VAL A 261 5.09 -5.49 11.32
CA VAL A 261 3.68 -5.57 10.88
C VAL A 261 3.55 -6.45 9.64
N THR A 262 4.45 -6.29 8.67
CA THR A 262 4.42 -7.07 7.43
C THR A 262 4.65 -8.57 7.72
N LEU A 263 5.72 -8.91 8.42
CA LEU A 263 6.06 -10.31 8.70
C LEU A 263 5.03 -10.99 9.59
N ILE A 264 4.62 -10.32 10.68
CA ILE A 264 3.61 -10.84 11.61
C ILE A 264 2.25 -10.95 10.92
N GLY A 265 1.85 -9.96 10.13
CA GLY A 265 0.60 -9.95 9.38
C GLY A 265 0.51 -11.11 8.40
N VAL A 266 1.55 -11.32 7.57
CA VAL A 266 1.60 -12.45 6.63
C VAL A 266 1.61 -13.79 7.36
N TYR A 267 2.40 -13.91 8.45
CA TYR A 267 2.44 -15.13 9.26
C TYR A 267 1.07 -15.46 9.88
N LEU A 268 0.42 -14.48 10.50
CA LEU A 268 -0.90 -14.65 11.11
C LEU A 268 -1.97 -14.97 10.07
N ALA A 269 -1.90 -14.35 8.89
CA ALA A 269 -2.79 -14.64 7.78
C ALA A 269 -2.59 -16.08 7.28
N ALA A 270 -1.34 -16.54 7.09
CA ALA A 270 -1.04 -17.91 6.70
C ALA A 270 -1.56 -18.92 7.74
N ARG A 271 -1.33 -18.65 9.02
CA ARG A 271 -1.83 -19.51 10.09
C ARG A 271 -3.35 -19.52 10.19
N ALA A 272 -4.01 -18.38 9.94
CA ALA A 272 -5.47 -18.31 9.93
C ALA A 272 -6.08 -19.16 8.82
N THR A 273 -5.45 -19.23 7.63
CA THR A 273 -5.90 -20.09 6.53
C THR A 273 -5.67 -21.58 6.80
N GLU A 274 -4.68 -21.95 7.60
CA GLU A 274 -4.42 -23.34 8.00
C GLU A 274 -5.39 -23.82 9.08
N SER A 275 -5.75 -22.95 10.03
CA SER A 275 -6.54 -23.31 11.22
C SER A 275 -8.04 -23.24 11.02
N ARG A 276 -8.54 -22.61 9.97
CA ARG A 276 -9.98 -22.52 9.70
C ARG A 276 -10.50 -23.68 8.87
N GLU A 277 -11.53 -24.33 9.39
CA GLU A 277 -12.46 -25.14 8.60
C GLU A 277 -13.48 -24.18 7.99
N TYR A 278 -13.36 -23.95 6.69
CA TYR A 278 -14.35 -23.17 5.94
C TYR A 278 -15.56 -24.05 5.68
N VAL A 279 -16.55 -24.00 6.58
CA VAL A 279 -17.83 -24.63 6.37
C VAL A 279 -18.60 -23.79 5.35
N LEU A 280 -18.74 -24.32 4.14
CA LEU A 280 -19.63 -23.74 3.13
C LEU A 280 -21.05 -24.01 3.60
N GLU A 281 -21.75 -22.97 4.06
CA GLU A 281 -23.20 -23.04 4.27
C GLU A 281 -23.85 -23.37 2.93
N GLN A 282 -24.60 -24.49 2.90
CA GLN A 282 -25.33 -24.97 1.72
C GLN A 282 -26.55 -24.10 1.45
#